data_914e08043516a7f109f7b7bf0ef0c89a
#
_entry.id   914e08043516a7f109f7b7bf0ef0c89a
#
_cell.length_a   1.000
_cell.length_b   1.000
_cell.length_c   1.000
_cell.angle_alpha   90.00
_cell.angle_beta   90.00
_cell.angle_gamma   90.00
#
_symmetry.space_group_name_H-M   'P 1'
#
loop_
_entity.id
_entity.type
_entity.pdbx_description
1 polymer ?
#
loop_
_entity_poly.entity_id
_entity_poly.type
_entity_poly.pdbx_seq_one_letter_code
_entity_poly.pdbx_strand_id
1 'polypeptide(L)'
;LISAGRPADVGDLDLSLLRSSFARRSFLSDMVGNLEAQLTAVASYTDLLLWDLTDERLGVLETSPGTFLTRSTEALTAGLYEGLPARFLELGTAEHLHLWRPALLRFHALLERLDLARRTILINVPWATRTTSGMSTVPSWGQTAMEANWVMTRYTELVYQETDLRILQVPDELVVADDAHRWGAAPFHYAGTLYSWVADEL
;
A
#
# COMPACT_ATOMS: atom_id res chain seq x y z
N LEU A 1 5.87 2.98 2.26
CA LEU A 1 7.32 3.20 2.17
C LEU A 1 7.82 4.38 3.02
N ILE A 2 7.06 5.48 3.15
CA ILE A 2 7.49 6.69 3.89
C ILE A 2 7.76 6.36 5.37
N SER A 3 6.92 5.56 6.00
CA SER A 3 7.02 5.15 7.42
C SER A 3 8.18 4.17 7.71
N ALA A 4 8.68 3.50 6.68
CA ALA A 4 9.74 2.51 6.84
C ALA A 4 11.07 3.10 7.34
N GLY A 5 11.65 2.49 8.36
CA GLY A 5 13.01 2.79 8.80
C GLY A 5 13.14 3.78 9.97
N ARG A 6 12.04 4.37 10.45
CA ARG A 6 12.03 5.19 11.68
C ARG A 6 10.81 4.90 12.52
N PRO A 7 10.96 4.62 13.84
CA PRO A 7 9.82 4.46 14.73
C PRO A 7 8.97 5.73 14.77
N ALA A 8 7.64 5.55 14.69
CA ALA A 8 6.70 6.65 14.86
C ALA A 8 6.55 6.99 16.35
N ASP A 9 6.51 8.28 16.66
CA ASP A 9 6.17 8.76 18.00
C ASP A 9 4.66 8.90 18.11
N VAL A 10 4.01 7.91 18.70
CA VAL A 10 2.54 7.81 18.77
C VAL A 10 2.02 7.81 20.21
N GLY A 11 2.90 7.93 21.20
CA GLY A 11 2.51 7.83 22.61
C GLY A 11 1.89 6.49 22.96
N ASP A 12 0.99 6.51 23.94
CA ASP A 12 0.28 5.30 24.40
C ASP A 12 -1.03 5.08 23.60
N LEU A 13 -0.94 4.44 22.43
CA LEU A 13 -2.12 4.03 21.68
C LEU A 13 -2.73 2.74 22.23
N ASP A 14 -4.06 2.74 22.40
CA ASP A 14 -4.78 1.53 22.81
C ASP A 14 -4.96 0.54 21.64
N LEU A 15 -3.98 -0.30 21.42
CA LEU A 15 -4.00 -1.31 20.35
C LEU A 15 -5.05 -2.41 20.56
N SER A 16 -5.72 -2.45 21.70
CA SER A 16 -6.84 -3.40 21.92
C SER A 16 -8.05 -3.07 21.04
N LEU A 17 -8.16 -1.83 20.55
CA LEU A 17 -9.16 -1.39 19.58
C LEU A 17 -9.03 -2.12 18.23
N LEU A 18 -7.84 -2.58 17.86
CA LEU A 18 -7.61 -3.41 16.67
C LEU A 18 -7.99 -4.86 16.97
N ARG A 19 -9.16 -5.30 16.50
CA ARG A 19 -9.71 -6.64 16.76
C ARG A 19 -8.93 -7.75 16.08
N SER A 20 -8.41 -7.50 14.88
CA SER A 20 -7.62 -8.48 14.11
C SER A 20 -6.19 -8.56 14.63
N SER A 21 -5.71 -9.78 14.91
CA SER A 21 -4.29 -10.01 15.25
C SER A 21 -3.35 -9.63 14.09
N PHE A 22 -3.81 -9.79 12.85
CA PHE A 22 -3.07 -9.35 11.67
C PHE A 22 -2.95 -7.82 11.65
N ALA A 23 -4.07 -7.09 11.75
CA ALA A 23 -4.06 -5.62 11.76
C ALA A 23 -3.17 -5.07 12.88
N ARG A 24 -3.22 -5.69 14.07
CA ARG A 24 -2.38 -5.29 15.21
C ARG A 24 -0.89 -5.48 14.92
N ARG A 25 -0.50 -6.64 14.35
CA ARG A 25 0.91 -6.87 13.99
C ARG A 25 1.39 -5.93 12.89
N SER A 26 0.59 -5.72 11.84
CA SER A 26 0.92 -4.79 10.75
C SER A 26 1.09 -3.37 11.27
N PHE A 27 0.17 -2.90 12.12
CA PHE A 27 0.25 -1.58 12.72
C PHE A 27 1.49 -1.42 13.61
N LEU A 28 1.78 -2.41 14.48
CA LEU A 28 3.00 -2.41 15.31
C LEU A 28 4.27 -2.41 14.45
N SER A 29 4.28 -3.17 13.36
CA SER A 29 5.39 -3.21 12.42
C SER A 29 5.64 -1.85 11.79
N ASP A 30 4.58 -1.16 11.36
CA ASP A 30 4.67 0.17 10.79
C ASP A 30 5.15 1.20 11.83
N MET A 31 4.60 1.14 13.06
CA MET A 31 5.03 2.00 14.18
C MET A 31 6.53 1.93 14.46
N VAL A 32 7.10 0.74 14.42
CA VAL A 32 8.54 0.57 14.73
C VAL A 32 9.43 0.73 13.50
N GLY A 33 8.85 0.88 12.31
CA GLY A 33 9.59 1.09 11.07
C GLY A 33 10.55 -0.06 10.72
N ASN A 34 10.14 -1.32 10.95
CA ASN A 34 11.03 -2.49 10.90
C ASN A 34 11.08 -3.21 9.54
N LEU A 35 10.65 -2.57 8.45
CA LEU A 35 10.63 -3.19 7.11
C LEU A 35 12.00 -3.79 6.73
N GLU A 36 13.10 -3.07 6.96
CA GLU A 36 14.44 -3.57 6.68
C GLU A 36 14.76 -4.86 7.45
N ALA A 37 14.45 -4.87 8.76
CA ALA A 37 14.68 -6.06 9.58
C ALA A 37 13.86 -7.26 9.11
N GLN A 38 12.59 -7.03 8.74
CA GLN A 38 11.72 -8.09 8.20
C GLN A 38 12.25 -8.65 6.88
N LEU A 39 12.58 -7.78 5.92
CA LEU A 39 13.12 -8.23 4.64
C LEU A 39 14.46 -8.95 4.81
N THR A 40 15.34 -8.45 5.69
CA THR A 40 16.61 -9.09 5.99
C THR A 40 16.41 -10.50 6.54
N ALA A 41 15.43 -10.69 7.44
CA ALA A 41 15.15 -11.98 8.06
C ALA A 41 14.67 -13.05 7.05
N VAL A 42 14.03 -12.65 5.94
CA VAL A 42 13.44 -13.57 4.98
C VAL A 42 14.20 -13.66 3.65
N ALA A 43 15.13 -12.74 3.38
CA ALA A 43 15.79 -12.59 2.07
C ALA A 43 16.41 -13.88 1.52
N SER A 44 17.04 -14.69 2.38
CA SER A 44 17.75 -15.91 1.97
C SER A 44 16.85 -17.04 1.47
N TYR A 45 15.54 -17.00 1.79
CA TYR A 45 14.58 -18.04 1.39
C TYR A 45 13.35 -17.47 0.66
N THR A 46 13.40 -16.19 0.27
CA THR A 46 12.36 -15.56 -0.54
C THR A 46 12.69 -15.77 -2.02
N ASP A 47 11.87 -16.53 -2.72
CA ASP A 47 12.00 -16.72 -4.18
C ASP A 47 11.38 -15.58 -4.96
N LEU A 48 10.29 -15.01 -4.43
CA LEU A 48 9.55 -13.93 -5.06
C LEU A 48 8.97 -12.99 -3.99
N LEU A 49 9.16 -11.68 -4.17
CA LEU A 49 8.54 -10.64 -3.36
C LEU A 49 7.50 -9.91 -4.21
N LEU A 50 6.25 -9.97 -3.79
CA LEU A 50 5.16 -9.22 -4.41
C LEU A 50 4.90 -7.93 -3.64
N TRP A 51 4.75 -6.86 -4.36
CA TRP A 51 4.47 -5.54 -3.82
C TRP A 51 3.35 -4.87 -4.62
N ASP A 52 2.47 -4.15 -3.96
CA ASP A 52 1.46 -3.30 -4.56
C ASP A 52 1.39 -1.94 -3.85
N LEU A 53 0.63 -1.01 -4.42
CA LEU A 53 0.47 0.34 -3.87
C LEU A 53 -0.90 0.55 -3.18
N THR A 54 -1.69 -0.50 -3.02
CA THR A 54 -3.07 -0.39 -2.52
C THR A 54 -3.12 0.27 -1.13
N ASP A 55 -2.19 -0.08 -0.25
CA ASP A 55 -2.18 0.44 1.12
C ASP A 55 -1.65 1.88 1.22
N GLU A 56 -0.98 2.39 0.17
CA GLU A 56 -0.57 3.80 0.10
C GLU A 56 -1.76 4.76 -0.03
N ARG A 57 -2.93 4.27 -0.49
CA ARG A 57 -4.12 5.07 -0.81
C ARG A 57 -4.63 5.97 0.30
N LEU A 58 -4.37 5.62 1.54
CA LEU A 58 -4.85 6.37 2.70
C LEU A 58 -3.85 7.43 3.18
N GLY A 59 -2.68 7.52 2.53
CA GLY A 59 -1.62 8.45 2.90
C GLY A 59 -0.98 8.12 4.25
N VAL A 60 -0.25 9.08 4.80
CA VAL A 60 0.50 8.91 6.04
C VAL A 60 0.21 10.01 7.06
N LEU A 61 0.47 9.73 8.31
CA LEU A 61 0.46 10.70 9.41
C LEU A 61 1.90 11.03 9.80
N GLU A 62 2.27 12.30 9.79
CA GLU A 62 3.51 12.75 10.40
C GLU A 62 3.25 12.99 11.88
N THR A 63 3.79 12.12 12.73
CA THR A 63 3.59 12.12 14.18
C THR A 63 4.58 13.04 14.92
N SER A 64 5.75 13.23 14.34
CA SER A 64 6.73 14.26 14.70
C SER A 64 7.62 14.55 13.48
N PRO A 65 8.43 15.62 13.46
CA PRO A 65 9.20 15.98 12.28
C PRO A 65 10.04 14.83 11.71
N GLY A 66 9.69 14.37 10.53
CA GLY A 66 10.37 13.28 9.81
C GLY A 66 10.08 11.87 10.33
N THR A 67 9.06 11.67 11.15
CA THR A 67 8.57 10.36 11.57
C THR A 67 7.12 10.17 11.15
N PHE A 68 6.82 9.03 10.56
CA PHE A 68 5.56 8.80 9.87
C PHE A 68 4.93 7.47 10.27
N LEU A 69 3.60 7.43 10.19
CA LEU A 69 2.78 6.25 10.39
C LEU A 69 1.85 6.11 9.18
N THR A 70 1.82 4.93 8.56
CA THR A 70 0.89 4.65 7.46
C THR A 70 -0.53 4.56 8.00
N ARG A 71 -1.48 5.24 7.36
CA ARG A 71 -2.88 5.10 7.73
C ARG A 71 -3.42 3.77 7.21
N SER A 72 -4.18 3.07 8.05
CA SER A 72 -4.87 1.83 7.68
C SER A 72 -6.36 1.94 7.91
N THR A 73 -7.13 1.21 7.11
CA THR A 73 -8.59 1.15 7.22
C THR A 73 -9.03 0.68 8.60
N GLU A 74 -8.36 -0.33 9.15
CA GLU A 74 -8.68 -0.91 10.44
C GLU A 74 -8.46 0.11 11.57
N ALA A 75 -7.34 0.82 11.54
CA ALA A 75 -7.01 1.83 12.56
C ALA A 75 -7.95 3.05 12.47
N LEU A 76 -8.32 3.48 11.24
CA LEU A 76 -9.32 4.53 11.02
C LEU A 76 -10.70 4.12 11.57
N THR A 77 -11.15 2.92 11.22
CA THR A 77 -12.45 2.40 11.65
C THR A 77 -12.51 2.18 13.17
N ALA A 78 -11.37 1.83 13.77
CA ALA A 78 -11.27 1.65 15.22
C ALA A 78 -11.13 2.98 16.00
N GLY A 79 -11.03 4.13 15.31
CA GLY A 79 -10.81 5.43 15.95
C GLY A 79 -9.40 5.59 16.56
N LEU A 80 -8.44 4.76 16.16
CA LEU A 80 -7.12 4.70 16.79
C LEU A 80 -6.31 6.00 16.61
N TYR A 81 -6.64 6.80 15.61
CA TYR A 81 -5.96 8.08 15.34
C TYR A 81 -6.64 9.27 16.02
N GLU A 82 -7.77 9.06 16.73
CA GLU A 82 -8.49 10.12 17.43
C GLU A 82 -7.61 10.69 18.55
N GLY A 83 -7.41 12.01 18.51
CA GLY A 83 -6.58 12.71 19.48
C GLY A 83 -5.06 12.55 19.28
N LEU A 84 -4.61 11.80 18.29
CA LEU A 84 -3.18 11.74 17.95
C LEU A 84 -2.72 13.10 17.38
N PRO A 85 -1.73 13.77 17.99
CA PRO A 85 -1.21 15.03 17.49
C PRO A 85 -0.33 14.77 16.26
N ALA A 86 -0.97 14.58 15.09
CA ALA A 86 -0.29 14.25 13.86
C ALA A 86 -0.81 15.07 12.69
N ARG A 87 0.05 15.35 11.72
CA ARG A 87 -0.29 16.02 10.47
C ARG A 87 -0.57 14.98 9.38
N PHE A 88 -1.74 15.07 8.78
CA PHE A 88 -2.10 14.20 7.66
C PHE A 88 -1.43 14.67 6.36
N LEU A 89 -0.82 13.73 5.65
CA LEU A 89 -0.24 13.89 4.32
C LEU A 89 -1.00 12.97 3.36
N GLU A 90 -1.82 13.59 2.54
CA GLU A 90 -2.66 12.88 1.58
C GLU A 90 -1.86 12.38 0.39
N LEU A 91 -2.17 11.15 -0.05
CA LEU A 91 -1.61 10.57 -1.27
C LEU A 91 -1.88 11.48 -2.48
N GLY A 92 -0.89 11.63 -3.36
CA GLY A 92 -1.00 12.43 -4.59
C GLY A 92 -0.67 13.91 -4.41
N THR A 93 -0.55 14.42 -3.18
CA THR A 93 -0.07 15.79 -2.95
C THR A 93 1.41 15.92 -3.32
N ALA A 94 1.84 17.11 -3.68
CA ALA A 94 3.25 17.38 -3.99
C ALA A 94 4.16 17.04 -2.80
N GLU A 95 3.70 17.30 -1.59
CA GLU A 95 4.44 17.02 -0.36
C GLU A 95 4.60 15.51 -0.13
N HIS A 96 3.52 14.73 -0.29
CA HIS A 96 3.59 13.28 -0.18
C HIS A 96 4.54 12.67 -1.22
N LEU A 97 4.47 13.12 -2.49
CA LEU A 97 5.38 12.67 -3.54
C LEU A 97 6.84 13.04 -3.24
N HIS A 98 7.09 14.23 -2.70
CA HIS A 98 8.42 14.66 -2.30
C HIS A 98 9.04 13.74 -1.22
N LEU A 99 8.24 13.23 -0.31
CA LEU A 99 8.68 12.27 0.72
C LEU A 99 8.75 10.84 0.18
N TRP A 100 7.83 10.46 -0.69
CA TRP A 100 7.72 9.10 -1.20
C TRP A 100 8.87 8.72 -2.15
N ARG A 101 9.27 9.63 -3.05
CA ARG A 101 10.37 9.37 -4.00
C ARG A 101 11.69 8.96 -3.31
N PRO A 102 12.24 9.69 -2.33
CA PRO A 102 13.44 9.23 -1.62
C PRO A 102 13.19 7.96 -0.79
N ALA A 103 11.95 7.70 -0.35
CA ALA A 103 11.60 6.45 0.31
C ALA A 103 11.64 5.26 -0.67
N LEU A 104 11.15 5.44 -1.90
CA LEU A 104 11.29 4.46 -2.98
C LEU A 104 12.76 4.12 -3.26
N LEU A 105 13.61 5.13 -3.39
CA LEU A 105 15.04 4.91 -3.66
C LEU A 105 15.74 4.16 -2.52
N ARG A 106 15.39 4.47 -1.26
CA ARG A 106 15.89 3.70 -0.11
C ARG A 106 15.40 2.25 -0.12
N PHE A 107 14.13 2.03 -0.45
CA PHE A 107 13.56 0.70 -0.58
C PHE A 107 14.25 -0.09 -1.70
N HIS A 108 14.43 0.50 -2.87
CA HIS A 108 15.14 -0.13 -3.99
C HIS A 108 16.59 -0.51 -3.59
N ALA A 109 17.35 0.42 -3.00
CA ALA A 109 18.71 0.13 -2.52
C ALA A 109 18.76 -0.97 -1.45
N LEU A 110 17.72 -1.07 -0.60
CA LEU A 110 17.57 -2.18 0.35
C LEU A 110 17.36 -3.50 -0.38
N LEU A 111 16.49 -3.55 -1.38
CA LEU A 111 16.23 -4.74 -2.19
C LEU A 111 17.49 -5.20 -2.93
N GLU A 112 18.25 -4.27 -3.50
CA GLU A 112 19.54 -4.59 -4.14
C GLU A 112 20.54 -5.20 -3.14
N ARG A 113 20.71 -4.58 -1.97
CA ARG A 113 21.60 -5.07 -0.92
C ARG A 113 21.24 -6.47 -0.42
N LEU A 114 19.96 -6.81 -0.43
CA LEU A 114 19.43 -8.11 0.00
C LEU A 114 19.32 -9.12 -1.15
N ASP A 115 19.76 -8.78 -2.36
CA ASP A 115 19.58 -9.58 -3.58
C ASP A 115 18.11 -9.95 -3.87
N LEU A 116 17.20 -9.04 -3.52
CA LEU A 116 15.75 -9.17 -3.74
C LEU A 116 15.25 -8.37 -4.95
N ALA A 117 15.99 -7.39 -5.46
CA ALA A 117 15.51 -6.49 -6.51
C ALA A 117 14.98 -7.24 -7.74
N ARG A 118 15.74 -8.23 -8.25
CA ARG A 118 15.34 -9.05 -9.41
C ARG A 118 14.20 -10.03 -9.11
N ARG A 119 13.91 -10.28 -7.84
CA ARG A 119 12.84 -11.15 -7.36
C ARG A 119 11.62 -10.35 -6.87
N THR A 120 11.68 -9.04 -6.98
CA THR A 120 10.56 -8.15 -6.60
C THR A 120 9.75 -7.77 -7.82
N ILE A 121 8.44 -7.90 -7.70
CA ILE A 121 7.48 -7.50 -8.74
C ILE A 121 6.47 -6.54 -8.12
N LEU A 122 6.38 -5.32 -8.69
CA LEU A 122 5.25 -4.44 -8.42
C LEU A 122 4.05 -4.92 -9.23
N ILE A 123 2.98 -5.34 -8.56
CA ILE A 123 1.72 -5.66 -9.22
C ILE A 123 0.94 -4.35 -9.36
N ASN A 124 0.86 -3.84 -10.59
CA ASN A 124 0.11 -2.63 -10.88
C ASN A 124 -1.32 -2.98 -11.28
N VAL A 125 -2.24 -2.86 -10.32
CA VAL A 125 -3.67 -3.08 -10.54
C VAL A 125 -4.40 -1.76 -10.35
N PRO A 126 -4.97 -1.17 -11.42
CA PRO A 126 -5.84 0.00 -11.28
C PRO A 126 -7.10 -0.33 -10.48
N TRP A 127 -7.69 0.67 -9.83
CA TRP A 127 -9.02 0.50 -9.25
C TRP A 127 -10.05 0.25 -10.35
N ALA A 128 -10.89 -0.74 -10.15
CA ALA A 128 -11.95 -1.08 -11.09
C ALA A 128 -12.99 0.04 -11.16
N THR A 129 -13.33 0.46 -12.38
CA THR A 129 -14.39 1.45 -12.63
C THR A 129 -15.77 0.81 -12.74
N ARG A 130 -15.83 -0.53 -12.91
CA ARG A 130 -17.05 -1.33 -13.05
C ARG A 130 -17.01 -2.58 -12.19
N THR A 131 -18.17 -3.07 -11.85
CA THR A 131 -18.37 -4.31 -11.11
C THR A 131 -18.69 -5.49 -12.03
N THR A 132 -18.74 -6.70 -11.49
CA THR A 132 -19.15 -7.93 -12.20
C THR A 132 -20.57 -7.85 -12.74
N SER A 133 -21.47 -7.06 -12.14
CA SER A 133 -22.82 -6.79 -12.68
C SER A 133 -22.84 -5.68 -13.74
N GLY A 134 -21.71 -5.09 -14.10
CA GLY A 134 -21.58 -4.01 -15.08
C GLY A 134 -21.92 -2.61 -14.53
N MET A 135 -22.18 -2.49 -13.24
CA MET A 135 -22.44 -1.21 -12.60
C MET A 135 -21.12 -0.46 -12.33
N SER A 136 -21.20 0.87 -12.22
CA SER A 136 -20.06 1.65 -11.76
C SER A 136 -19.72 1.32 -10.31
N THR A 137 -18.43 1.26 -10.00
CA THR A 137 -17.97 1.11 -8.60
C THR A 137 -18.29 2.34 -7.77
N VAL A 138 -18.58 2.12 -6.49
CA VAL A 138 -18.80 3.22 -5.56
C VAL A 138 -17.47 3.85 -5.14
N PRO A 139 -17.43 5.17 -4.87
CA PRO A 139 -16.25 5.81 -4.32
C PRO A 139 -15.80 5.14 -3.00
N SER A 140 -14.51 5.04 -2.80
CA SER A 140 -13.93 4.55 -1.55
C SER A 140 -13.13 5.66 -0.89
N TRP A 141 -13.41 5.94 0.38
CA TRP A 141 -12.78 7.03 1.14
C TRP A 141 -12.86 8.39 0.45
N GLY A 142 -13.98 8.65 -0.23
CA GLY A 142 -14.23 9.91 -0.93
C GLY A 142 -13.60 10.02 -2.32
N GLN A 143 -12.89 8.98 -2.80
CA GLN A 143 -12.26 8.95 -4.12
C GLN A 143 -12.99 7.99 -5.06
N THR A 144 -13.22 8.43 -6.28
CA THR A 144 -13.66 7.56 -7.39
C THR A 144 -12.48 6.72 -7.91
N ALA A 145 -12.77 5.62 -8.59
CA ALA A 145 -11.73 4.79 -9.21
C ALA A 145 -10.87 5.59 -10.21
N MET A 146 -11.47 6.52 -10.98
CA MET A 146 -10.72 7.37 -11.93
C MET A 146 -9.73 8.30 -11.22
N GLU A 147 -10.17 8.97 -10.14
CA GLU A 147 -9.30 9.87 -9.37
C GLU A 147 -8.15 9.09 -8.72
N ALA A 148 -8.45 7.94 -8.09
CA ALA A 148 -7.44 7.09 -7.49
C ALA A 148 -6.41 6.59 -8.53
N ASN A 149 -6.88 6.12 -9.69
CA ASN A 149 -6.01 5.65 -10.76
C ASN A 149 -5.10 6.76 -11.31
N TRP A 150 -5.65 7.97 -11.50
CA TRP A 150 -4.84 9.12 -11.93
C TRP A 150 -3.72 9.44 -10.91
N VAL A 151 -4.03 9.37 -9.62
CA VAL A 151 -3.04 9.57 -8.56
C VAL A 151 -2.02 8.44 -8.56
N MET A 152 -2.46 7.16 -8.55
CA MET A 152 -1.59 5.99 -8.46
C MET A 152 -0.63 5.86 -9.65
N THR A 153 -1.06 6.24 -10.86
CA THR A 153 -0.21 6.25 -12.05
C THR A 153 1.08 7.04 -11.81
N ARG A 154 1.02 8.17 -11.12
CA ARG A 154 2.22 8.99 -10.82
C ARG A 154 3.25 8.24 -9.97
N TYR A 155 2.80 7.39 -9.05
CA TYR A 155 3.68 6.55 -8.21
C TYR A 155 4.26 5.38 -8.99
N THR A 156 3.43 4.72 -9.81
CA THR A 156 3.91 3.65 -10.71
C THR A 156 4.93 4.19 -11.72
N GLU A 157 4.69 5.38 -12.27
CA GLU A 157 5.66 6.05 -13.15
C GLU A 157 6.99 6.33 -12.44
N LEU A 158 6.97 6.76 -11.17
CA LEU A 158 8.21 6.93 -10.40
C LEU A 158 8.95 5.61 -10.21
N VAL A 159 8.25 4.51 -9.92
CA VAL A 159 8.89 3.18 -9.84
C VAL A 159 9.55 2.83 -11.17
N TYR A 160 8.85 3.02 -12.29
CA TYR A 160 9.38 2.74 -13.63
C TYR A 160 10.60 3.61 -13.99
N GLN A 161 10.59 4.88 -13.60
CA GLN A 161 11.65 5.84 -13.96
C GLN A 161 12.88 5.73 -13.07
N GLU A 162 12.70 5.39 -11.80
CA GLU A 162 13.74 5.50 -10.77
C GLU A 162 14.31 4.13 -10.33
N THR A 163 13.73 3.02 -10.81
CA THR A 163 14.16 1.67 -10.43
C THR A 163 14.19 0.74 -11.64
N ASP A 164 14.83 -0.43 -11.49
CA ASP A 164 14.79 -1.51 -12.46
C ASP A 164 13.85 -2.66 -12.03
N LEU A 165 12.94 -2.40 -11.08
CA LEU A 165 11.97 -3.38 -10.61
C LEU A 165 11.00 -3.78 -11.73
N ARG A 166 10.70 -5.08 -11.80
CA ARG A 166 9.67 -5.58 -12.70
C ARG A 166 8.30 -5.04 -12.29
N ILE A 167 7.54 -4.52 -13.25
CA ILE A 167 6.14 -4.12 -13.05
C ILE A 167 5.26 -5.08 -13.84
N LEU A 168 4.37 -5.78 -13.14
CA LEU A 168 3.32 -6.59 -13.75
C LEU A 168 2.08 -5.73 -13.93
N GLN A 169 1.81 -5.33 -15.18
CA GLN A 169 0.63 -4.57 -15.52
C GLN A 169 -0.55 -5.50 -15.75
N VAL A 170 -1.58 -5.41 -14.91
CA VAL A 170 -2.81 -6.20 -15.10
C VAL A 170 -3.59 -5.65 -16.31
N PRO A 171 -4.07 -6.53 -17.23
CA PRO A 171 -4.91 -6.13 -18.36
C PRO A 171 -6.22 -5.47 -17.90
N ASP A 172 -6.61 -4.39 -18.57
CA ASP A 172 -7.80 -3.59 -18.20
C ASP A 172 -9.11 -4.40 -18.19
N GLU A 173 -9.23 -5.40 -19.07
CA GLU A 173 -10.38 -6.29 -19.13
C GLU A 173 -10.58 -7.14 -17.88
N LEU A 174 -9.51 -7.42 -17.14
CA LEU A 174 -9.53 -8.16 -15.87
C LEU A 174 -9.80 -7.26 -14.65
N VAL A 175 -9.71 -5.94 -14.83
CA VAL A 175 -9.90 -4.96 -13.74
C VAL A 175 -11.40 -4.74 -13.52
N VAL A 176 -12.02 -5.70 -12.85
CA VAL A 176 -13.46 -5.72 -12.54
C VAL A 176 -13.63 -6.00 -11.05
N ALA A 177 -14.40 -5.16 -10.36
CA ALA A 177 -14.70 -5.34 -8.94
C ALA A 177 -15.77 -6.44 -8.74
N ASP A 178 -15.62 -7.27 -7.72
CA ASP A 178 -16.56 -8.30 -7.34
C ASP A 178 -17.68 -7.72 -6.46
N ASP A 179 -18.92 -7.74 -6.95
CA ASP A 179 -20.10 -7.30 -6.18
C ASP A 179 -20.34 -8.17 -4.93
N ALA A 180 -19.91 -9.42 -4.97
CA ALA A 180 -20.09 -10.41 -3.90
C ALA A 180 -18.81 -10.65 -3.07
N HIS A 181 -17.82 -9.73 -3.16
CA HIS A 181 -16.58 -9.94 -2.46
C HIS A 181 -16.78 -10.07 -0.93
N ARG A 182 -16.07 -11.01 -0.30
CA ARG A 182 -16.24 -11.35 1.13
C ARG A 182 -16.08 -10.18 2.10
N TRP A 183 -15.38 -9.12 1.70
CA TRP A 183 -15.18 -7.89 2.47
C TRP A 183 -16.07 -6.73 1.99
N GLY A 184 -17.09 -7.04 1.15
CA GLY A 184 -17.95 -6.06 0.52
C GLY A 184 -17.39 -5.51 -0.80
N ALA A 185 -18.26 -4.85 -1.57
CA ALA A 185 -17.88 -4.25 -2.83
C ALA A 185 -16.97 -3.03 -2.59
N ALA A 186 -15.84 -2.99 -3.29
CA ALA A 186 -14.93 -1.86 -3.33
C ALA A 186 -14.17 -1.87 -4.67
N PRO A 187 -13.67 -0.74 -5.16
CA PRO A 187 -13.01 -0.68 -6.46
C PRO A 187 -11.68 -1.47 -6.51
N PHE A 188 -11.14 -1.89 -5.38
CA PHE A 188 -9.94 -2.71 -5.24
C PHE A 188 -10.22 -4.13 -4.68
N HIS A 189 -11.50 -4.56 -4.65
CA HIS A 189 -11.90 -5.94 -4.38
C HIS A 189 -12.29 -6.61 -5.69
N TYR A 190 -11.31 -7.23 -6.33
CA TYR A 190 -11.45 -7.71 -7.70
C TYR A 190 -12.12 -9.08 -7.81
N ALA A 191 -12.66 -9.37 -9.00
CA ALA A 191 -13.16 -10.68 -9.35
C ALA A 191 -12.04 -11.73 -9.37
N GLY A 192 -12.39 -12.99 -9.07
CA GLY A 192 -11.42 -14.09 -8.96
C GLY A 192 -10.56 -14.31 -10.20
N THR A 193 -11.05 -13.95 -11.39
CA THR A 193 -10.30 -14.05 -12.65
C THR A 193 -9.01 -13.23 -12.65
N LEU A 194 -9.00 -12.06 -12.01
CA LEU A 194 -7.79 -11.23 -11.88
C LEU A 194 -6.73 -11.96 -11.04
N TYR A 195 -7.11 -12.50 -9.89
CA TYR A 195 -6.17 -13.21 -9.02
C TYR A 195 -5.60 -14.46 -9.67
N SER A 196 -6.43 -15.22 -10.43
CA SER A 196 -5.97 -16.37 -11.19
C SER A 196 -4.96 -15.97 -12.26
N TRP A 197 -5.24 -14.92 -13.02
CA TRP A 197 -4.33 -14.40 -14.03
C TRP A 197 -2.99 -13.95 -13.41
N VAL A 198 -3.03 -13.18 -12.30
CA VAL A 198 -1.79 -12.77 -11.61
C VAL A 198 -0.98 -14.01 -11.18
N ALA A 199 -1.64 -15.06 -10.66
CA ALA A 199 -0.93 -16.28 -10.24
C ALA A 199 -0.30 -17.04 -11.42
N ASP A 200 -0.91 -16.99 -12.61
CA ASP A 200 -0.41 -17.63 -13.83
C ASP A 200 0.78 -16.86 -14.45
N GLU A 201 0.92 -15.56 -14.18
CA GLU A 201 2.00 -14.69 -14.69
C GLU A 201 3.24 -14.64 -13.78
N LEU A 202 3.16 -15.21 -12.57
CA LEU A 202 4.23 -15.24 -11.58
C LEU A 202 5.06 -16.53 -11.68
#